data_fcda97033922b7d0ab9f6bf37ccb9b9e
#
_entry.id   fcda97033922b7d0ab9f6bf37ccb9b9e
#
_cell.length_a   1.000
_cell.length_b   1.000
_cell.length_c   1.000
_cell.angle_alpha   90.00
_cell.angle_beta   90.00
_cell.angle_gamma   90.00
#
_symmetry.space_group_name_H-M   'P 1'
#
loop_
_entity.id
_entity.type
_entity.pdbx_description
1 polymer ?
#
loop_
_entity_poly.entity_id
_entity_poly.type
_entity_poly.pdbx_seq_one_letter_code
_entity_poly.pdbx_strand_id
1 'polypeptide(L)'
;RTGVVQVVVTPKASTALETAKQLRSQWVVSIEGEVKARPENAAGEGLIGKIELAAQNIKIISQAEEMPFELGTEVNIDTHFDHLPLTLRSERSRDIFTMQASILEAYRASLRGQDFMEFQAPAIVGGDAEGGAAAFKLEYYNDTIAYLATSPQFYKQIMIGPFERAFTIAKIFRAEKSATTRHLSELTQMDFEMGFIENEREPMLVLEKVIGDVVSHISKKHTDMFARFNIAPPLLTSEIPILTLQEALKMLGKKEAPDMSPEDEREICQWAKKEKESDFVFITRFPTKKRAFYTYEDPSEAPYSRGFDLLFRGLEINSGSQRIHDYAELALRMKDRGLDPEKFSFYLQAFKYGLPPHGGSSTGLERFTARMLELPNVKEASAFPRDMTRIDTRLAKDI
;
A
#
# COMPACT_ATOMS: atom_id res chain seq x y z
N ARG A 1 -11.33 14.52 16.73
CA ARG A 1 -10.57 13.27 16.63
C ARG A 1 -11.27 12.06 17.24
N THR A 2 -11.91 12.27 18.39
CA THR A 2 -12.48 11.19 19.22
C THR A 2 -13.95 10.89 18.91
N GLY A 3 -14.59 11.66 18.04
CA GLY A 3 -15.98 11.43 17.64
C GLY A 3 -16.76 12.73 17.45
N VAL A 4 -18.06 12.56 17.30
CA VAL A 4 -19.05 13.64 17.11
C VAL A 4 -19.85 13.78 18.40
N VAL A 5 -19.94 14.97 18.97
CA VAL A 5 -20.73 15.27 20.17
C VAL A 5 -21.87 16.24 19.81
N GLN A 6 -23.04 15.98 20.34
CA GLN A 6 -24.17 16.93 20.26
C GLN A 6 -23.92 18.11 21.18
N VAL A 7 -24.11 19.32 20.64
CA VAL A 7 -24.06 20.57 21.41
C VAL A 7 -25.46 21.15 21.52
N VAL A 8 -25.90 21.43 22.71
CA VAL A 8 -27.22 22.02 22.99
C VAL A 8 -27.02 23.45 23.51
N VAL A 9 -27.69 24.40 22.89
CA VAL A 9 -27.65 25.82 23.27
C VAL A 9 -29.06 26.23 23.73
N THR A 10 -29.18 26.62 24.98
CA THR A 10 -30.48 27.02 25.55
C THR A 10 -30.64 28.54 25.59
N PRO A 11 -31.89 29.06 25.66
CA PRO A 11 -32.14 30.51 25.80
C PRO A 11 -31.46 31.16 26.99
N LYS A 12 -31.13 30.37 28.04
CA LYS A 12 -30.40 30.87 29.21
C LYS A 12 -28.99 31.33 28.92
N ALA A 13 -28.36 30.76 27.89
CA ALA A 13 -27.02 31.14 27.40
C ALA A 13 -27.16 32.11 26.21
N SER A 14 -27.71 33.29 26.44
CA SER A 14 -28.10 34.22 25.37
C SER A 14 -26.96 34.56 24.40
N THR A 15 -25.75 34.81 24.87
CA THR A 15 -24.58 35.12 24.05
C THR A 15 -24.19 33.92 23.15
N ALA A 16 -24.14 32.71 23.73
CA ALA A 16 -23.87 31.50 22.99
C ALA A 16 -24.97 31.22 21.95
N LEU A 17 -26.23 31.51 22.26
CA LEU A 17 -27.36 31.33 21.36
C LEU A 17 -27.27 32.26 20.15
N GLU A 18 -26.92 33.53 20.35
CA GLU A 18 -26.75 34.47 19.22
C GLU A 18 -25.59 34.05 18.31
N THR A 19 -24.49 33.56 18.88
CA THR A 19 -23.37 33.01 18.09
C THR A 19 -23.79 31.75 17.36
N ALA A 20 -24.51 30.84 18.04
CA ALA A 20 -24.95 29.58 17.44
C ALA A 20 -25.87 29.77 16.21
N LYS A 21 -26.72 30.79 16.18
CA LYS A 21 -27.58 31.14 15.03
C LYS A 21 -26.79 31.51 13.76
N GLN A 22 -25.55 31.96 13.91
CA GLN A 22 -24.67 32.36 12.83
C GLN A 22 -23.89 31.20 12.24
N LEU A 23 -23.71 30.11 12.99
CA LEU A 23 -22.88 28.98 12.60
C LEU A 23 -23.34 28.35 11.28
N ARG A 24 -22.39 27.94 10.48
CA ARG A 24 -22.59 27.19 9.23
C ARG A 24 -21.71 25.95 9.26
N SER A 25 -22.02 25.04 8.34
CA SER A 25 -21.23 23.81 8.17
C SER A 25 -19.75 24.11 8.01
N GLN A 26 -18.90 23.25 8.60
CA GLN A 26 -17.43 23.33 8.54
C GLN A 26 -16.77 24.54 9.24
N TRP A 27 -17.53 25.40 9.90
CA TRP A 27 -16.93 26.43 10.75
C TRP A 27 -16.19 25.81 11.94
N VAL A 28 -15.03 26.31 12.26
CA VAL A 28 -14.24 25.86 13.39
C VAL A 28 -14.61 26.71 14.61
N VAL A 29 -15.00 26.04 15.68
CA VAL A 29 -15.47 26.70 16.91
C VAL A 29 -14.78 26.10 18.14
N SER A 30 -14.64 26.91 19.17
CA SER A 30 -14.37 26.46 20.53
C SER A 30 -15.64 26.63 21.34
N ILE A 31 -16.03 25.59 22.07
CA ILE A 31 -17.25 25.56 22.85
C ILE A 31 -16.90 25.20 24.29
N GLU A 32 -17.31 26.05 25.21
CA GLU A 32 -17.22 25.82 26.64
C GLU A 32 -18.64 25.56 27.19
N GLY A 33 -18.78 24.57 28.07
CA GLY A 33 -20.07 24.20 28.60
C GLY A 33 -20.01 23.02 29.57
N GLU A 34 -21.18 22.59 30.02
CA GLU A 34 -21.36 21.49 30.95
C GLU A 34 -21.69 20.21 30.16
N VAL A 35 -20.97 19.13 30.47
CA VAL A 35 -21.30 17.81 29.89
C VAL A 35 -22.49 17.24 30.65
N LYS A 36 -23.55 16.86 29.93
CA LYS A 36 -24.78 16.29 30.48
C LYS A 36 -25.07 14.93 29.85
N ALA A 37 -25.75 14.07 30.63
CA ALA A 37 -26.31 12.85 30.05
C ALA A 37 -27.46 13.22 29.10
N ARG A 38 -27.51 12.57 27.96
CA ARG A 38 -28.64 12.68 27.03
C ARG A 38 -29.85 11.92 27.62
N PRO A 39 -31.08 12.39 27.37
CA PRO A 39 -32.28 11.64 27.70
C PRO A 39 -32.23 10.23 27.08
N GLU A 40 -32.74 9.22 27.77
CA GLU A 40 -32.70 7.81 27.31
C GLU A 40 -33.28 7.62 25.89
N ASN A 41 -34.36 8.33 25.60
CA ASN A 41 -35.02 8.29 24.29
C ASN A 41 -34.22 8.99 23.16
N ALA A 42 -33.16 9.71 23.49
CA ALA A 42 -32.30 10.43 22.52
C ALA A 42 -30.84 9.96 22.59
N ALA A 43 -30.52 8.99 23.47
CA ALA A 43 -29.19 8.45 23.63
C ALA A 43 -28.81 7.57 22.41
N GLY A 44 -27.63 7.82 21.84
CA GLY A 44 -27.03 6.99 20.80
C GLY A 44 -26.10 5.94 21.42
N GLU A 45 -25.45 5.17 20.55
CA GLU A 45 -24.47 4.17 20.96
C GLU A 45 -23.15 4.78 21.45
N GLY A 46 -22.45 4.06 22.33
CA GLY A 46 -21.16 4.46 22.86
C GLY A 46 -21.23 5.62 23.86
N LEU A 47 -20.08 5.97 24.46
CA LEU A 47 -20.00 7.03 25.49
C LEU A 47 -20.45 8.39 24.94
N ILE A 48 -19.96 8.78 23.77
CA ILE A 48 -20.24 10.09 23.15
C ILE A 48 -21.70 10.20 22.73
N GLY A 49 -22.33 9.09 22.32
CA GLY A 49 -23.76 9.04 22.02
C GLY A 49 -24.68 9.24 23.22
N LYS A 50 -24.16 8.99 24.42
CA LYS A 50 -24.90 9.12 25.70
C LYS A 50 -24.77 10.47 26.40
N ILE A 51 -23.92 11.35 25.86
CA ILE A 51 -23.67 12.68 26.44
C ILE A 51 -23.96 13.79 25.43
N GLU A 52 -24.22 14.98 25.94
CA GLU A 52 -24.31 16.23 25.21
C GLU A 52 -23.52 17.33 25.91
N LEU A 53 -23.10 18.34 25.19
CA LEU A 53 -22.46 19.53 25.74
C LEU A 53 -23.51 20.67 25.80
N ALA A 54 -23.94 21.06 26.99
CA ALA A 54 -24.76 22.23 27.21
C ALA A 54 -23.86 23.47 27.10
N ALA A 55 -23.87 24.14 25.96
CA ALA A 55 -22.96 25.26 25.70
C ALA A 55 -23.30 26.47 26.56
N GLN A 56 -22.28 27.07 27.18
CA GLN A 56 -22.33 28.33 27.91
C GLN A 56 -21.64 29.46 27.09
N ASN A 57 -20.59 29.12 26.35
CA ASN A 57 -19.87 30.05 25.47
C ASN A 57 -19.51 29.37 24.17
N ILE A 58 -19.58 30.11 23.06
CA ILE A 58 -19.15 29.67 21.72
C ILE A 58 -18.28 30.76 21.13
N LYS A 59 -17.03 30.38 20.81
CA LYS A 59 -16.08 31.24 20.13
C LYS A 59 -15.86 30.71 18.71
N ILE A 60 -16.09 31.52 17.69
CA ILE A 60 -15.76 31.25 16.31
C ILE A 60 -14.24 31.41 16.17
N ILE A 61 -13.54 30.35 15.76
CA ILE A 61 -12.09 30.33 15.50
C ILE A 61 -11.84 30.65 14.04
N SER A 62 -12.60 29.99 13.14
CA SER A 62 -12.49 30.19 11.71
C SER A 62 -13.83 29.96 11.03
N GLN A 63 -14.18 30.83 10.13
CA GLN A 63 -15.36 30.70 9.27
C GLN A 63 -14.98 29.91 8.02
N ALA A 64 -15.92 29.16 7.50
CA ALA A 64 -15.82 28.51 6.18
C ALA A 64 -16.79 29.19 5.21
N GLU A 65 -16.37 29.29 3.96
CA GLU A 65 -17.28 29.61 2.86
C GLU A 65 -18.25 28.47 2.60
N GLU A 66 -19.24 28.71 1.76
CA GLU A 66 -20.16 27.66 1.34
C GLU A 66 -19.43 26.56 0.59
N MET A 67 -19.66 25.32 1.02
CA MET A 67 -19.00 24.16 0.41
C MET A 67 -19.55 23.93 -1.02
N PRO A 68 -18.68 23.59 -2.00
CA PRO A 68 -19.11 23.32 -3.38
C PRO A 68 -20.02 22.07 -3.51
N PHE A 69 -20.06 21.25 -2.47
CA PHE A 69 -20.91 20.07 -2.31
C PHE A 69 -21.03 19.69 -0.83
N GLU A 70 -22.06 18.97 -0.46
CA GLU A 70 -22.26 18.50 0.90
C GLU A 70 -21.26 17.38 1.22
N LEU A 71 -20.58 17.48 2.38
CA LEU A 71 -19.65 16.45 2.84
C LEU A 71 -20.38 15.13 3.12
N GLY A 72 -19.82 14.04 2.58
CA GLY A 72 -20.43 12.72 2.68
C GLY A 72 -21.36 12.36 1.53
N THR A 73 -21.70 13.32 0.66
CA THR A 73 -22.37 13.01 -0.60
C THR A 73 -21.41 12.25 -1.51
N GLU A 74 -21.92 11.19 -2.13
CA GLU A 74 -21.18 10.46 -3.14
C GLU A 74 -20.97 11.34 -4.36
N VAL A 75 -19.73 11.65 -4.67
CA VAL A 75 -19.31 12.41 -5.85
C VAL A 75 -18.56 11.48 -6.81
N ASN A 76 -18.55 11.81 -8.10
CA ASN A 76 -17.75 11.05 -9.05
C ASN A 76 -16.25 11.12 -8.69
N ILE A 77 -15.48 10.15 -9.19
CA ILE A 77 -14.07 9.97 -8.82
C ILE A 77 -13.19 11.17 -9.17
N ASP A 78 -13.48 11.85 -10.28
CA ASP A 78 -12.73 13.03 -10.72
C ASP A 78 -13.00 14.23 -9.80
N THR A 79 -14.27 14.49 -9.47
CA THR A 79 -14.66 15.50 -8.48
C THR A 79 -14.03 15.20 -7.12
N HIS A 80 -14.00 13.92 -6.72
CA HIS A 80 -13.34 13.51 -5.48
C HIS A 80 -11.87 13.94 -5.48
N PHE A 81 -11.12 13.62 -6.53
CA PHE A 81 -9.70 13.93 -6.61
C PHE A 81 -9.40 15.41 -6.86
N ASP A 82 -10.28 16.14 -7.55
CA ASP A 82 -10.12 17.58 -7.79
C ASP A 82 -10.34 18.42 -6.53
N HIS A 83 -11.06 17.86 -5.56
CA HIS A 83 -11.41 18.53 -4.31
C HIS A 83 -10.84 17.82 -3.06
N LEU A 84 -9.69 17.13 -3.18
CA LEU A 84 -9.07 16.37 -2.07
C LEU A 84 -8.98 17.14 -0.74
N PRO A 85 -8.64 18.45 -0.68
CA PRO A 85 -8.64 19.19 0.58
C PRO A 85 -9.99 19.18 1.31
N LEU A 86 -11.08 18.92 0.60
CA LEU A 86 -12.43 18.83 1.13
C LEU A 86 -12.89 17.39 1.28
N THR A 87 -12.73 16.55 0.25
CA THR A 87 -13.22 15.16 0.25
C THR A 87 -12.49 14.26 1.24
N LEU A 88 -11.22 14.57 1.55
CA LEU A 88 -10.47 13.89 2.61
C LEU A 88 -11.06 14.11 4.03
N ARG A 89 -11.98 15.08 4.22
CA ARG A 89 -12.69 15.28 5.47
C ARG A 89 -13.84 14.29 5.68
N SER A 90 -14.24 13.55 4.64
CA SER A 90 -15.30 12.54 4.73
C SER A 90 -14.92 11.39 5.66
N GLU A 91 -15.91 10.73 6.24
CA GLU A 91 -15.69 9.55 7.10
C GLU A 91 -15.03 8.43 6.30
N ARG A 92 -15.52 8.16 5.08
CA ARG A 92 -14.94 7.15 4.18
C ARG A 92 -13.45 7.38 3.93
N SER A 93 -13.05 8.60 3.58
CA SER A 93 -11.62 8.90 3.34
C SER A 93 -10.78 8.75 4.60
N ARG A 94 -11.29 9.21 5.75
CA ARG A 94 -10.61 9.04 7.05
C ARG A 94 -10.42 7.57 7.38
N ASP A 95 -11.40 6.73 7.14
CA ASP A 95 -11.33 5.29 7.36
C ASP A 95 -10.27 4.64 6.47
N ILE A 96 -10.22 4.97 5.18
CA ILE A 96 -9.22 4.45 4.24
C ILE A 96 -7.80 4.73 4.75
N PHE A 97 -7.50 5.98 5.12
CA PHE A 97 -6.14 6.34 5.57
C PHE A 97 -5.84 5.89 7.01
N THR A 98 -6.85 5.72 7.85
CA THR A 98 -6.68 5.08 9.15
C THR A 98 -6.35 3.58 9.00
N MET A 99 -7.02 2.89 8.08
CA MET A 99 -6.69 1.50 7.72
C MET A 99 -5.25 1.40 7.19
N GLN A 100 -4.88 2.27 6.27
CA GLN A 100 -3.53 2.30 5.70
C GLN A 100 -2.45 2.54 6.77
N ALA A 101 -2.67 3.48 7.67
CA ALA A 101 -1.76 3.74 8.79
C ALA A 101 -1.62 2.51 9.72
N SER A 102 -2.72 1.78 9.96
CA SER A 102 -2.69 0.56 10.77
C SER A 102 -2.00 -0.62 10.06
N ILE A 103 -2.13 -0.72 8.74
CA ILE A 103 -1.35 -1.69 7.94
C ILE A 103 0.15 -1.42 8.11
N LEU A 104 0.58 -0.15 7.97
CA LEU A 104 1.99 0.23 8.15
C LEU A 104 2.50 -0.02 9.57
N GLU A 105 1.69 0.26 10.59
CA GLU A 105 2.00 -0.02 11.99
C GLU A 105 2.28 -1.51 12.21
N ALA A 106 1.35 -2.36 11.77
CA ALA A 106 1.45 -3.81 11.95
C ALA A 106 2.58 -4.43 11.11
N TYR A 107 2.79 -3.97 9.88
CA TYR A 107 3.88 -4.41 9.01
C TYR A 107 5.24 -4.15 9.67
N ARG A 108 5.47 -2.92 10.17
CA ARG A 108 6.70 -2.59 10.89
C ARG A 108 6.88 -3.42 12.15
N ALA A 109 5.81 -3.58 12.93
CA ALA A 109 5.88 -4.37 14.16
C ALA A 109 6.22 -5.83 13.89
N SER A 110 5.63 -6.44 12.87
CA SER A 110 5.87 -7.83 12.48
C SER A 110 7.31 -8.05 12.01
N LEU A 111 7.85 -7.19 11.14
CA LEU A 111 9.23 -7.33 10.66
C LEU A 111 10.27 -7.05 11.76
N ARG A 112 10.07 -6.03 12.58
CA ARG A 112 10.96 -5.78 13.74
C ARG A 112 10.93 -6.92 14.74
N GLY A 113 9.77 -7.55 14.95
CA GLY A 113 9.63 -8.75 15.77
C GLY A 113 10.32 -10.01 15.19
N GLN A 114 10.75 -9.95 13.92
CA GLN A 114 11.52 -10.98 13.21
C GLN A 114 12.97 -10.53 12.95
N ASP A 115 13.47 -9.54 13.70
CA ASP A 115 14.85 -9.02 13.65
C ASP A 115 15.23 -8.33 12.33
N PHE A 116 14.28 -7.78 11.60
CA PHE A 116 14.55 -6.96 10.42
C PHE A 116 14.88 -5.52 10.81
N MET A 117 15.97 -4.98 10.26
CA MET A 117 16.40 -3.59 10.42
C MET A 117 15.73 -2.69 9.37
N GLU A 118 15.07 -1.62 9.82
CA GLU A 118 14.46 -0.62 8.91
C GLU A 118 15.54 0.37 8.42
N PHE A 119 15.65 0.53 7.10
CA PHE A 119 16.51 1.53 6.50
C PHE A 119 15.73 2.46 5.55
N GLN A 120 16.33 3.57 5.17
CA GLN A 120 15.74 4.51 4.22
C GLN A 120 16.42 4.39 2.86
N ALA A 121 15.65 3.98 1.85
CA ALA A 121 16.13 3.93 0.49
C ALA A 121 16.03 5.32 -0.18
N PRO A 122 16.97 5.70 -1.06
CA PRO A 122 16.91 6.97 -1.77
C PRO A 122 15.79 6.97 -2.81
N ALA A 123 15.12 8.12 -2.97
CA ALA A 123 14.12 8.34 -4.02
C ALA A 123 14.73 8.87 -5.33
N ILE A 124 15.91 9.52 -5.26
CA ILE A 124 16.68 9.98 -6.43
C ILE A 124 17.85 9.03 -6.61
N VAL A 125 17.98 8.45 -7.81
CA VAL A 125 18.95 7.39 -8.10
C VAL A 125 19.70 7.67 -9.39
N GLY A 126 20.91 7.11 -9.54
CA GLY A 126 21.74 7.26 -10.73
C GLY A 126 21.34 6.37 -11.91
N GLY A 127 20.40 5.44 -11.74
CA GLY A 127 19.94 4.54 -12.77
C GLY A 127 18.73 3.71 -12.30
N ASP A 128 18.01 3.12 -13.24
CA ASP A 128 16.84 2.31 -12.97
C ASP A 128 17.23 0.90 -12.47
N ALA A 129 16.61 0.44 -11.39
CA ALA A 129 16.85 -0.86 -10.78
C ALA A 129 16.39 -2.04 -11.63
N GLU A 130 15.44 -1.85 -12.53
CA GLU A 130 14.85 -2.92 -13.32
C GLU A 130 15.32 -2.89 -14.79
N GLY A 131 16.17 -1.91 -15.17
CA GLY A 131 16.70 -1.78 -16.52
C GLY A 131 15.65 -1.39 -17.56
N GLY A 132 14.50 -0.86 -17.12
CA GLY A 132 13.34 -0.57 -17.94
C GLY A 132 13.18 0.90 -18.30
N ALA A 133 12.38 1.18 -19.33
CA ALA A 133 12.18 2.50 -19.89
C ALA A 133 11.19 3.41 -19.10
N ALA A 134 10.66 2.95 -17.98
CA ALA A 134 9.53 3.58 -17.27
C ALA A 134 9.95 4.47 -16.09
N ALA A 135 11.17 5.00 -16.07
CA ALA A 135 11.65 5.91 -15.03
C ALA A 135 11.48 7.38 -15.42
N PHE A 136 11.05 8.22 -14.47
CA PHE A 136 11.08 9.66 -14.62
C PHE A 136 12.52 10.16 -14.54
N LYS A 137 12.98 10.90 -15.55
CA LYS A 137 14.29 11.55 -15.61
C LYS A 137 14.22 12.92 -14.97
N LEU A 138 15.28 13.33 -14.29
CA LEU A 138 15.48 14.69 -13.79
C LEU A 138 16.89 15.19 -14.12
N GLU A 139 16.99 16.50 -14.29
CA GLU A 139 18.25 17.19 -14.31
C GLU A 139 18.80 17.27 -12.87
N TYR A 140 20.04 16.86 -12.71
CA TYR A 140 20.72 16.89 -11.42
C TYR A 140 21.95 17.79 -11.51
N TYR A 141 22.62 18.01 -10.39
CA TYR A 141 23.78 18.91 -10.33
C TYR A 141 24.88 18.50 -11.34
N ASN A 142 25.62 19.47 -11.84
CA ASN A 142 26.75 19.29 -12.76
C ASN A 142 26.36 18.55 -14.06
N ASP A 143 25.25 18.92 -14.65
CA ASP A 143 24.72 18.34 -15.92
C ASP A 143 24.54 16.80 -15.89
N THR A 144 24.38 16.26 -14.67
CA THR A 144 24.13 14.82 -14.49
C THR A 144 22.64 14.53 -14.61
N ILE A 145 22.31 13.41 -15.27
CA ILE A 145 20.94 12.90 -15.31
C ILE A 145 20.74 11.93 -14.14
N ALA A 146 19.72 12.20 -13.34
CA ALA A 146 19.22 11.29 -12.31
C ALA A 146 17.83 10.77 -12.68
N TYR A 147 17.32 9.85 -11.88
CA TYR A 147 16.01 9.25 -12.06
C TYR A 147 15.26 9.21 -10.73
N LEU A 148 13.93 9.24 -10.78
CA LEU A 148 13.12 8.84 -9.64
C LEU A 148 13.12 7.32 -9.54
N ALA A 149 13.34 6.80 -8.33
CA ALA A 149 13.48 5.36 -8.10
C ALA A 149 12.20 4.60 -8.47
N THR A 150 12.33 3.54 -9.27
CA THR A 150 11.24 2.63 -9.64
C THR A 150 11.05 1.50 -8.63
N SER A 151 12.10 1.22 -7.83
CA SER A 151 12.12 0.21 -6.76
C SER A 151 13.33 0.44 -5.85
N PRO A 152 13.27 0.09 -4.56
CA PRO A 152 14.42 0.08 -3.65
C PRO A 152 15.31 -1.17 -3.81
N GLN A 153 15.13 -1.98 -4.86
CA GLN A 153 15.67 -3.33 -5.00
C GLN A 153 17.19 -3.43 -4.77
N PHE A 154 17.98 -2.59 -5.40
CA PHE A 154 19.45 -2.64 -5.24
C PHE A 154 19.89 -2.37 -3.81
N TYR A 155 19.25 -1.38 -3.20
CA TYR A 155 19.60 -0.96 -1.85
C TYR A 155 19.25 -2.01 -0.80
N LYS A 156 18.08 -2.65 -0.89
CA LYS A 156 17.70 -3.69 0.05
C LYS A 156 18.61 -4.93 -0.06
N GLN A 157 19.06 -5.30 -1.28
CA GLN A 157 20.03 -6.39 -1.46
C GLN A 157 21.39 -6.03 -0.91
N ILE A 158 21.90 -4.80 -1.13
CA ILE A 158 23.14 -4.30 -0.54
C ILE A 158 23.09 -4.38 0.99
N MET A 159 21.95 -4.04 1.60
CA MET A 159 21.76 -4.05 3.05
C MET A 159 21.84 -5.44 3.68
N ILE A 160 21.76 -6.50 2.89
CA ILE A 160 21.92 -7.88 3.40
C ILE A 160 23.35 -8.16 3.85
N GLY A 161 24.35 -7.53 3.22
CA GLY A 161 25.75 -7.67 3.65
C GLY A 161 25.97 -7.24 5.11
N PRO A 162 25.57 -6.04 5.53
CA PRO A 162 25.77 -5.57 6.90
C PRO A 162 24.72 -6.04 7.93
N PHE A 163 23.49 -6.38 7.52
CA PHE A 163 22.39 -6.59 8.48
C PHE A 163 21.66 -7.93 8.36
N GLU A 164 21.95 -8.74 7.36
CA GLU A 164 21.32 -10.04 7.08
C GLU A 164 19.79 -9.98 6.83
N ARG A 165 19.07 -9.11 7.54
CA ARG A 165 17.63 -8.86 7.42
C ARG A 165 17.36 -7.38 7.41
N ALA A 166 16.80 -6.88 6.32
CA ALA A 166 16.52 -5.46 6.17
C ALA A 166 15.16 -5.22 5.52
N PHE A 167 14.51 -4.13 5.88
CA PHE A 167 13.28 -3.69 5.22
C PHE A 167 13.23 -2.17 5.05
N THR A 168 12.42 -1.72 4.12
CA THR A 168 12.17 -0.30 3.89
C THR A 168 10.73 -0.07 3.47
N ILE A 169 10.21 1.11 3.78
CA ILE A 169 8.95 1.61 3.23
C ILE A 169 9.30 2.82 2.39
N ALA A 170 9.30 2.66 1.08
CA ALA A 170 9.84 3.62 0.14
C ALA A 170 8.77 4.16 -0.82
N LYS A 171 8.84 5.46 -1.13
CA LYS A 171 8.15 6.01 -2.29
C LYS A 171 8.88 5.60 -3.54
N ILE A 172 8.11 5.10 -4.52
CA ILE A 172 8.62 4.75 -5.85
C ILE A 172 7.77 5.39 -6.93
N PHE A 173 8.35 5.49 -8.11
CA PHE A 173 7.80 6.27 -9.22
C PHE A 173 7.86 5.44 -10.51
N ARG A 174 6.73 5.33 -11.21
CA ARG A 174 6.63 4.58 -12.45
C ARG A 174 6.04 5.46 -13.53
N ALA A 175 6.82 5.72 -14.59
CA ALA A 175 6.43 6.54 -15.74
C ALA A 175 5.65 5.74 -16.80
N GLU A 176 4.98 4.66 -16.40
CA GLU A 176 4.21 3.81 -17.30
C GLU A 176 3.01 4.57 -17.87
N LYS A 177 2.84 4.49 -19.18
CA LYS A 177 1.72 5.10 -19.90
C LYS A 177 0.46 4.22 -19.78
N SER A 178 -0.02 4.01 -18.54
CA SER A 178 -1.18 3.18 -18.25
C SER A 178 -2.16 3.94 -17.35
N ALA A 179 -3.40 4.10 -17.80
CA ALA A 179 -4.47 4.81 -17.09
C ALA A 179 -5.56 3.83 -16.64
N THR A 180 -5.20 2.82 -15.83
CA THR A 180 -6.18 1.86 -15.29
C THR A 180 -6.49 2.13 -13.82
N THR A 181 -7.49 1.43 -13.29
CA THR A 181 -7.85 1.47 -11.85
C THR A 181 -6.80 0.80 -10.94
N ARG A 182 -5.74 0.21 -11.50
CA ARG A 182 -4.69 -0.54 -10.78
C ARG A 182 -3.34 0.17 -10.75
N HIS A 183 -3.18 1.32 -11.47
CA HIS A 183 -1.90 1.99 -11.67
C HIS A 183 -1.87 3.39 -11.05
N LEU A 184 -0.74 3.68 -10.43
CA LEU A 184 -0.32 4.98 -9.91
C LEU A 184 1.09 5.28 -10.43
N SER A 185 1.39 6.54 -10.72
CA SER A 185 2.75 6.98 -11.08
C SER A 185 3.64 7.19 -9.86
N GLU A 186 3.06 7.45 -8.70
CA GLU A 186 3.72 7.51 -7.40
C GLU A 186 2.99 6.58 -6.43
N LEU A 187 3.71 5.63 -5.84
CA LEU A 187 3.15 4.66 -4.91
C LEU A 187 4.14 4.32 -3.79
N THR A 188 3.67 3.60 -2.79
CA THR A 188 4.48 3.19 -1.65
C THR A 188 4.72 1.69 -1.71
N GLN A 189 5.97 1.28 -1.70
CA GLN A 189 6.38 -0.11 -1.55
C GLN A 189 6.85 -0.40 -0.12
N MET A 190 6.37 -1.52 0.41
CA MET A 190 6.79 -2.11 1.68
C MET A 190 7.65 -3.32 1.34
N ASP A 191 8.96 -3.14 1.37
CA ASP A 191 9.95 -4.09 0.90
C ASP A 191 10.73 -4.71 2.04
N PHE A 192 11.00 -6.00 1.96
CA PHE A 192 12.00 -6.64 2.81
C PHE A 192 12.92 -7.53 1.99
N GLU A 193 14.11 -7.82 2.56
CA GLU A 193 15.08 -8.76 2.02
C GLU A 193 15.76 -9.47 3.19
N MET A 194 16.12 -10.77 3.01
CA MET A 194 16.78 -11.59 4.01
C MET A 194 17.86 -12.47 3.38
N GLY A 195 18.97 -12.63 4.08
CA GLY A 195 20.10 -13.47 3.70
C GLY A 195 20.05 -14.85 4.33
N PHE A 196 21.02 -15.70 3.89
CA PHE A 196 21.24 -17.07 4.37
C PHE A 196 20.03 -18.00 4.17
N ILE A 197 19.36 -17.85 3.04
CA ILE A 197 18.22 -18.70 2.66
C ILE A 197 18.65 -19.87 1.78
N GLU A 198 17.91 -20.97 1.84
CA GLU A 198 18.07 -22.11 0.94
C GLU A 198 17.23 -21.98 -0.31
N ASN A 199 16.01 -21.42 -0.19
CA ASN A 199 15.06 -21.28 -1.30
C ASN A 199 14.04 -20.17 -1.05
N GLU A 200 13.16 -19.96 -2.04
CA GLU A 200 12.12 -18.91 -2.00
C GLU A 200 11.05 -19.14 -0.92
N ARG A 201 10.92 -20.35 -0.38
CA ARG A 201 9.92 -20.64 0.64
C ARG A 201 10.16 -19.86 1.94
N GLU A 202 11.40 -19.56 2.27
CA GLU A 202 11.73 -18.82 3.49
C GLU A 202 11.24 -17.38 3.46
N PRO A 203 11.52 -16.55 2.44
CA PRO A 203 10.89 -15.24 2.35
C PRO A 203 9.36 -15.31 2.19
N MET A 204 8.79 -16.37 1.60
CA MET A 204 7.33 -16.56 1.59
C MET A 204 6.78 -16.77 3.01
N LEU A 205 7.45 -17.55 3.86
CA LEU A 205 7.05 -17.75 5.26
C LEU A 205 7.13 -16.46 6.09
N VAL A 206 8.17 -15.65 5.88
CA VAL A 206 8.23 -14.31 6.49
C VAL A 206 7.05 -13.45 6.06
N LEU A 207 6.75 -13.42 4.75
CA LEU A 207 5.61 -12.66 4.22
C LEU A 207 4.28 -13.18 4.78
N GLU A 208 4.09 -14.49 4.82
CA GLU A 208 2.89 -15.13 5.37
C GLU A 208 2.65 -14.72 6.82
N LYS A 209 3.71 -14.73 7.65
CA LYS A 209 3.64 -14.24 9.03
C LYS A 209 3.28 -12.76 9.08
N VAL A 210 3.91 -11.91 8.25
CA VAL A 210 3.61 -10.47 8.18
C VAL A 210 2.14 -10.25 7.81
N ILE A 211 1.63 -10.95 6.81
CA ILE A 211 0.22 -10.86 6.40
C ILE A 211 -0.71 -11.29 7.53
N GLY A 212 -0.40 -12.41 8.19
CA GLY A 212 -1.18 -12.91 9.35
C GLY A 212 -1.23 -11.89 10.50
N ASP A 213 -0.09 -11.31 10.84
CA ASP A 213 0.01 -10.29 11.90
C ASP A 213 -0.78 -9.02 11.53
N VAL A 214 -0.68 -8.54 10.28
CA VAL A 214 -1.44 -7.40 9.77
C VAL A 214 -2.94 -7.68 9.81
N VAL A 215 -3.39 -8.81 9.26
CA VAL A 215 -4.82 -9.20 9.25
C VAL A 215 -5.35 -9.31 10.67
N SER A 216 -4.61 -9.95 11.57
CA SER A 216 -5.01 -10.07 12.99
C SER A 216 -5.12 -8.70 13.67
N HIS A 217 -4.14 -7.82 13.47
CA HIS A 217 -4.13 -6.47 14.05
C HIS A 217 -5.33 -5.64 13.60
N ILE A 218 -5.55 -5.56 12.28
CA ILE A 218 -6.62 -4.71 11.74
C ILE A 218 -8.02 -5.29 11.99
N SER A 219 -8.21 -6.61 11.95
CA SER A 219 -9.51 -7.24 12.22
C SER A 219 -9.96 -7.00 13.67
N LYS A 220 -9.03 -6.93 14.61
CA LYS A 220 -9.32 -6.58 16.01
C LYS A 220 -9.56 -5.09 16.24
N LYS A 221 -8.78 -4.24 15.56
CA LYS A 221 -8.76 -2.78 15.80
C LYS A 221 -9.85 -2.04 15.05
N HIS A 222 -10.30 -2.56 13.91
CA HIS A 222 -11.15 -1.86 12.95
C HIS A 222 -12.42 -2.63 12.55
N THR A 223 -13.01 -3.40 13.45
CA THR A 223 -14.24 -4.18 13.20
C THR A 223 -15.38 -3.30 12.67
N ASP A 224 -15.60 -2.12 13.27
CA ASP A 224 -16.65 -1.19 12.85
C ASP A 224 -16.41 -0.61 11.46
N MET A 225 -15.14 -0.48 11.07
CA MET A 225 -14.76 0.03 9.74
C MET A 225 -15.18 -0.96 8.65
N PHE A 226 -14.94 -2.26 8.84
CA PHE A 226 -15.41 -3.27 7.90
C PHE A 226 -16.94 -3.25 7.74
N ALA A 227 -17.68 -3.04 8.85
CA ALA A 227 -19.14 -2.89 8.79
C ALA A 227 -19.56 -1.64 8.00
N ARG A 228 -18.89 -0.47 8.17
CA ARG A 228 -19.18 0.74 7.38
C ARG A 228 -18.92 0.58 5.89
N PHE A 229 -17.92 -0.22 5.51
CA PHE A 229 -17.66 -0.55 4.11
C PHE A 229 -18.53 -1.70 3.57
N ASN A 230 -19.37 -2.30 4.42
CA ASN A 230 -20.22 -3.45 4.10
C ASN A 230 -19.41 -4.65 3.54
N ILE A 231 -18.26 -4.92 4.15
CA ILE A 231 -17.36 -6.02 3.79
C ILE A 231 -16.99 -6.85 5.02
N ALA A 232 -16.60 -8.10 4.79
CA ALA A 232 -16.04 -8.94 5.83
C ALA A 232 -14.53 -8.67 6.02
N PRO A 233 -13.99 -8.82 7.25
CA PRO A 233 -12.54 -8.90 7.44
C PRO A 233 -11.91 -9.95 6.54
N PRO A 234 -10.60 -9.84 6.21
CA PRO A 234 -9.93 -10.84 5.40
C PRO A 234 -9.98 -12.23 6.03
N LEU A 235 -10.27 -13.24 5.22
CA LEU A 235 -10.29 -14.63 5.63
C LEU A 235 -8.90 -15.23 5.49
N LEU A 236 -8.34 -15.69 6.59
CA LEU A 236 -7.07 -16.42 6.66
C LEU A 236 -7.12 -17.35 7.88
N THR A 237 -7.54 -18.60 7.66
CA THR A 237 -7.78 -19.57 8.73
C THR A 237 -6.60 -20.51 8.98
N SER A 238 -5.72 -20.67 7.99
CA SER A 238 -4.56 -21.55 8.02
C SER A 238 -3.43 -20.96 7.19
N GLU A 239 -2.51 -21.79 6.74
CA GLU A 239 -1.45 -21.40 5.80
C GLU A 239 -2.02 -20.87 4.48
N ILE A 240 -1.34 -19.91 3.88
CA ILE A 240 -1.70 -19.41 2.55
C ILE A 240 -1.47 -20.49 1.51
N PRO A 241 -2.48 -20.89 0.71
CA PRO A 241 -2.30 -21.90 -0.32
C PRO A 241 -1.28 -21.46 -1.37
N ILE A 242 -0.53 -22.43 -1.89
CA ILE A 242 0.50 -22.23 -2.91
C ILE A 242 0.13 -23.03 -4.15
N LEU A 243 0.18 -22.37 -5.29
CA LEU A 243 0.06 -22.99 -6.61
C LEU A 243 1.25 -22.60 -7.47
N THR A 244 1.67 -23.46 -8.35
CA THR A 244 2.49 -23.06 -9.50
C THR A 244 1.62 -22.33 -10.52
N LEU A 245 2.21 -21.49 -11.34
CA LEU A 245 1.49 -20.83 -12.43
C LEU A 245 0.80 -21.85 -13.35
N GLN A 246 1.47 -22.96 -13.63
CA GLN A 246 0.93 -24.04 -14.49
C GLN A 246 -0.26 -24.71 -13.85
N GLU A 247 -0.21 -25.02 -12.54
CA GLU A 247 -1.35 -25.59 -11.81
C GLU A 247 -2.54 -24.63 -11.82
N ALA A 248 -2.30 -23.34 -11.53
CA ALA A 248 -3.34 -22.32 -11.54
C ALA A 248 -4.02 -22.22 -12.92
N LEU A 249 -3.26 -22.10 -14.00
CA LEU A 249 -3.79 -22.03 -15.37
C LEU A 249 -4.53 -23.30 -15.77
N LYS A 250 -4.00 -24.47 -15.40
CA LYS A 250 -4.66 -25.77 -15.65
C LYS A 250 -5.99 -25.87 -14.91
N MET A 251 -6.06 -25.44 -13.67
CA MET A 251 -7.30 -25.41 -12.88
C MET A 251 -8.38 -24.53 -13.53
N LEU A 252 -7.98 -23.44 -14.15
CA LEU A 252 -8.85 -22.55 -14.90
C LEU A 252 -9.19 -23.04 -16.32
N GLY A 253 -8.68 -24.22 -16.73
CA GLY A 253 -8.87 -24.75 -18.08
C GLY A 253 -8.19 -23.93 -19.18
N LYS A 254 -7.17 -23.13 -18.82
CA LYS A 254 -6.45 -22.23 -19.73
C LYS A 254 -5.18 -22.89 -20.27
N LYS A 255 -4.74 -22.42 -21.43
CA LYS A 255 -3.46 -22.83 -22.00
C LYS A 255 -2.30 -22.24 -21.20
N GLU A 256 -1.13 -22.87 -21.30
CA GLU A 256 0.10 -22.30 -20.74
C GLU A 256 0.29 -20.86 -21.21
N ALA A 257 0.56 -20.00 -20.23
CA ALA A 257 0.83 -18.59 -20.44
C ALA A 257 2.01 -18.19 -19.53
N PRO A 258 2.78 -17.16 -19.92
CA PRO A 258 3.93 -16.74 -19.13
C PRO A 258 3.57 -15.93 -17.89
N ASP A 259 2.29 -15.59 -17.73
CA ASP A 259 1.74 -14.80 -16.64
C ASP A 259 0.22 -14.99 -16.54
N MET A 260 -0.39 -14.52 -15.45
CA MET A 260 -1.83 -14.51 -15.24
C MET A 260 -2.45 -13.20 -15.73
N SER A 261 -3.63 -13.32 -16.35
CA SER A 261 -4.45 -12.15 -16.62
C SER A 261 -5.17 -11.66 -15.34
N PRO A 262 -5.65 -10.41 -15.31
CA PRO A 262 -6.45 -9.92 -14.19
C PRO A 262 -7.72 -10.74 -13.89
N GLU A 263 -8.24 -11.46 -14.89
CA GLU A 263 -9.37 -12.36 -14.73
C GLU A 263 -8.93 -13.64 -14.03
N ASP A 264 -7.78 -14.22 -14.45
CA ASP A 264 -7.20 -15.40 -13.82
C ASP A 264 -6.91 -15.16 -12.34
N GLU A 265 -6.35 -14.00 -11.98
CA GLU A 265 -6.12 -13.61 -10.59
C GLU A 265 -7.42 -13.64 -9.77
N ARG A 266 -8.51 -13.10 -10.32
CA ARG A 266 -9.82 -13.12 -9.64
C ARG A 266 -10.36 -14.52 -9.45
N GLU A 267 -10.31 -15.35 -10.48
CA GLU A 267 -10.85 -16.72 -10.44
C GLU A 267 -10.06 -17.58 -9.45
N ILE A 268 -8.73 -17.49 -9.42
CA ILE A 268 -7.89 -18.23 -8.47
C ILE A 268 -8.10 -17.75 -7.04
N CYS A 269 -8.27 -16.46 -6.79
CA CYS A 269 -8.62 -15.97 -5.45
C CYS A 269 -10.01 -16.46 -5.01
N GLN A 270 -10.98 -16.56 -5.91
CA GLN A 270 -12.29 -17.14 -5.60
C GLN A 270 -12.19 -18.62 -5.24
N TRP A 271 -11.37 -19.38 -5.96
CA TRP A 271 -11.06 -20.77 -5.62
C TRP A 271 -10.41 -20.88 -4.23
N ALA A 272 -9.39 -20.08 -3.94
CA ALA A 272 -8.70 -20.09 -2.65
C ALA A 272 -9.67 -19.77 -1.50
N LYS A 273 -10.55 -18.78 -1.69
CA LYS A 273 -11.57 -18.44 -0.70
C LYS A 273 -12.54 -19.58 -0.44
N LYS A 274 -13.01 -20.24 -1.50
CA LYS A 274 -14.05 -21.30 -1.42
C LYS A 274 -13.49 -22.63 -0.91
N GLU A 275 -12.33 -23.04 -1.42
CA GLU A 275 -11.80 -24.39 -1.21
C GLU A 275 -10.71 -24.44 -0.12
N LYS A 276 -10.12 -23.28 0.24
CA LYS A 276 -9.03 -23.16 1.21
C LYS A 276 -9.32 -22.21 2.36
N GLU A 277 -10.51 -21.59 2.38
CA GLU A 277 -10.88 -20.59 3.39
C GLU A 277 -9.82 -19.48 3.55
N SER A 278 -9.26 -19.03 2.42
CA SER A 278 -8.22 -18.00 2.36
C SER A 278 -8.54 -16.97 1.27
N ASP A 279 -8.55 -15.69 1.64
CA ASP A 279 -8.61 -14.59 0.67
C ASP A 279 -7.27 -14.37 -0.05
N PHE A 280 -6.21 -15.13 0.34
CA PHE A 280 -4.85 -15.05 -0.18
C PHE A 280 -4.45 -16.34 -0.90
N VAL A 281 -3.56 -16.21 -1.91
CA VAL A 281 -2.93 -17.35 -2.57
C VAL A 281 -1.58 -16.96 -3.16
N PHE A 282 -0.57 -17.80 -2.95
CA PHE A 282 0.73 -17.67 -3.61
C PHE A 282 0.71 -18.34 -4.97
N ILE A 283 1.29 -17.66 -5.96
CA ILE A 283 1.60 -18.23 -7.27
C ILE A 283 3.12 -18.26 -7.44
N THR A 284 3.65 -19.40 -7.87
CA THR A 284 5.10 -19.65 -7.99
C THR A 284 5.46 -20.20 -9.37
N ARG A 285 6.75 -20.41 -9.63
CA ARG A 285 7.26 -21.04 -10.86
C ARG A 285 6.89 -20.27 -12.13
N PHE A 286 7.10 -18.96 -12.09
CA PHE A 286 6.99 -18.16 -13.31
C PHE A 286 8.19 -18.40 -14.24
N PRO A 287 8.00 -18.33 -15.57
CA PRO A 287 9.13 -18.43 -16.50
C PRO A 287 10.18 -17.35 -16.21
N THR A 288 11.44 -17.74 -16.11
CA THR A 288 12.56 -16.84 -15.75
C THR A 288 12.67 -15.63 -16.67
N LYS A 289 12.35 -15.81 -17.95
CA LYS A 289 12.36 -14.71 -18.95
C LYS A 289 11.40 -13.56 -18.63
N LYS A 290 10.38 -13.81 -17.82
CA LYS A 290 9.37 -12.81 -17.40
C LYS A 290 9.72 -12.11 -16.09
N ARG A 291 10.69 -12.63 -15.35
CA ARG A 291 11.12 -12.04 -14.07
C ARG A 291 12.33 -11.13 -14.27
N ALA A 292 12.57 -10.26 -13.30
CA ALA A 292 13.71 -9.37 -13.29
C ALA A 292 15.04 -10.15 -13.37
N PHE A 293 16.08 -9.53 -13.92
CA PHE A 293 17.36 -10.19 -14.21
C PHE A 293 18.03 -10.82 -12.98
N TYR A 294 17.78 -10.28 -11.80
CA TYR A 294 18.33 -10.74 -10.53
C TYR A 294 17.59 -11.93 -9.91
N THR A 295 16.51 -12.41 -10.53
CA THR A 295 15.74 -13.55 -10.03
C THR A 295 16.48 -14.86 -10.30
N TYR A 296 16.64 -15.69 -9.25
CA TYR A 296 17.33 -16.97 -9.35
C TYR A 296 16.46 -18.01 -10.10
N GLU A 297 17.12 -18.79 -10.93
CA GLU A 297 16.58 -19.97 -11.60
C GLU A 297 17.33 -21.20 -11.13
N ASP A 298 16.62 -22.13 -10.48
CA ASP A 298 17.24 -23.41 -10.14
C ASP A 298 17.46 -24.22 -11.42
N PRO A 299 18.70 -24.65 -11.72
CA PRO A 299 18.97 -25.44 -12.91
C PRO A 299 18.15 -26.73 -13.03
N SER A 300 17.73 -27.33 -11.91
CA SER A 300 16.87 -28.52 -11.88
C SER A 300 15.41 -28.24 -12.23
N GLU A 301 15.00 -26.98 -12.20
CA GLU A 301 13.63 -26.52 -12.44
C GLU A 301 13.49 -25.60 -13.65
N ALA A 302 14.59 -25.42 -14.41
CA ALA A 302 14.58 -24.60 -15.62
C ALA A 302 13.44 -25.03 -16.60
N PRO A 303 12.74 -24.09 -17.23
CA PRO A 303 13.04 -22.64 -17.33
C PRO A 303 12.30 -21.78 -16.29
N TYR A 304 11.96 -22.32 -15.16
CA TYR A 304 11.17 -21.62 -14.14
C TYR A 304 12.05 -21.01 -13.06
N SER A 305 11.67 -19.83 -12.64
CA SER A 305 12.35 -19.09 -11.59
C SER A 305 11.83 -19.43 -10.20
N ARG A 306 12.65 -19.20 -9.18
CA ARG A 306 12.21 -19.17 -7.78
C ARG A 306 11.57 -17.82 -7.41
N GLY A 307 10.68 -17.35 -8.31
CA GLY A 307 9.83 -16.20 -8.10
C GLY A 307 8.45 -16.59 -7.57
N PHE A 308 7.84 -15.69 -6.80
CA PHE A 308 6.49 -15.83 -6.29
C PHE A 308 5.75 -14.51 -6.28
N ASP A 309 4.42 -14.58 -6.44
CA ASP A 309 3.52 -13.45 -6.24
C ASP A 309 2.47 -13.83 -5.20
N LEU A 310 2.00 -12.86 -4.43
CA LEU A 310 0.88 -13.03 -3.51
C LEU A 310 -0.33 -12.29 -4.06
N LEU A 311 -1.39 -13.04 -4.33
CA LEU A 311 -2.68 -12.51 -4.71
C LEU A 311 -3.56 -12.35 -3.48
N PHE A 312 -4.34 -11.27 -3.43
CA PHE A 312 -5.32 -10.97 -2.41
C PHE A 312 -6.60 -10.43 -3.03
N ARG A 313 -7.73 -11.13 -2.83
CA ARG A 313 -9.05 -10.73 -3.35
C ARG A 313 -9.01 -10.30 -4.83
N GLY A 314 -8.35 -11.09 -5.67
CA GLY A 314 -8.31 -10.90 -7.12
C GLY A 314 -7.33 -9.85 -7.62
N LEU A 315 -6.29 -9.54 -6.85
CA LEU A 315 -5.23 -8.63 -7.25
C LEU A 315 -3.88 -9.08 -6.70
N GLU A 316 -2.84 -9.07 -7.53
CA GLU A 316 -1.45 -9.15 -7.07
C GLU A 316 -1.12 -7.95 -6.17
N ILE A 317 -0.80 -8.22 -4.91
CA ILE A 317 -0.40 -7.21 -3.92
C ILE A 317 1.09 -7.25 -3.60
N ASN A 318 1.76 -8.37 -3.86
CA ASN A 318 3.17 -8.57 -3.55
C ASN A 318 3.84 -9.42 -4.62
N SER A 319 5.09 -9.11 -4.91
CA SER A 319 5.99 -9.93 -5.75
C SER A 319 7.33 -10.12 -5.06
N GLY A 320 7.87 -11.33 -5.12
CA GLY A 320 9.12 -11.69 -4.48
C GLY A 320 9.88 -12.79 -5.21
N SER A 321 11.11 -13.05 -4.77
CA SER A 321 11.90 -14.20 -5.23
C SER A 321 13.11 -14.47 -4.36
N GLN A 322 13.73 -15.65 -4.52
CA GLN A 322 15.13 -15.83 -4.28
C GLN A 322 15.93 -15.09 -5.34
N ARG A 323 17.10 -14.54 -4.95
CA ARG A 323 17.95 -13.74 -5.85
C ARG A 323 19.19 -14.53 -6.26
N ILE A 324 19.74 -14.19 -7.42
CA ILE A 324 21.08 -14.61 -7.79
C ILE A 324 22.05 -13.92 -6.82
N HIS A 325 22.89 -14.68 -6.13
CA HIS A 325 23.88 -14.15 -5.18
C HIS A 325 25.32 -14.27 -5.68
N ASP A 326 25.56 -15.14 -6.65
CA ASP A 326 26.88 -15.28 -7.28
C ASP A 326 27.12 -14.12 -8.26
N TYR A 327 28.27 -13.47 -8.13
CA TYR A 327 28.65 -12.33 -8.97
C TYR A 327 28.75 -12.69 -10.45
N ALA A 328 29.38 -13.85 -10.77
CA ALA A 328 29.63 -14.23 -12.16
C ALA A 328 28.30 -14.59 -12.86
N GLU A 329 27.43 -15.34 -12.16
CA GLU A 329 26.08 -15.67 -12.65
C GLU A 329 25.25 -14.40 -12.87
N LEU A 330 25.25 -13.47 -11.91
CA LEU A 330 24.49 -12.22 -12.02
C LEU A 330 24.97 -11.36 -13.18
N ALA A 331 26.30 -11.21 -13.34
CA ALA A 331 26.88 -10.45 -14.46
C ALA A 331 26.58 -11.09 -15.82
N LEU A 332 26.58 -12.42 -15.90
CA LEU A 332 26.18 -13.16 -17.11
C LEU A 332 24.70 -12.92 -17.42
N ARG A 333 23.82 -13.09 -16.41
CA ARG A 333 22.37 -12.88 -16.57
C ARG A 333 22.04 -11.45 -17.03
N MET A 334 22.78 -10.45 -16.54
CA MET A 334 22.64 -9.06 -17.02
C MET A 334 22.96 -8.93 -18.49
N LYS A 335 24.09 -9.52 -18.95
CA LYS A 335 24.46 -9.51 -20.37
C LYS A 335 23.42 -10.21 -21.25
N ASP A 336 22.90 -11.35 -20.82
CA ASP A 336 21.83 -12.10 -21.53
C ASP A 336 20.54 -11.28 -21.67
N ARG A 337 20.33 -10.31 -20.77
CA ARG A 337 19.21 -9.36 -20.82
C ARG A 337 19.55 -8.05 -21.55
N GLY A 338 20.74 -7.95 -22.17
CA GLY A 338 21.19 -6.76 -22.88
C GLY A 338 21.61 -5.59 -21.97
N LEU A 339 21.83 -5.86 -20.67
CA LEU A 339 22.32 -4.88 -19.71
C LEU A 339 23.85 -4.91 -19.67
N ASP A 340 24.46 -3.73 -19.54
CA ASP A 340 25.91 -3.58 -19.39
C ASP A 340 26.27 -3.60 -17.90
N PRO A 341 26.94 -4.65 -17.37
CA PRO A 341 27.29 -4.75 -15.96
C PRO A 341 28.13 -3.58 -15.42
N GLU A 342 28.95 -2.93 -16.25
CA GLU A 342 29.78 -1.79 -15.83
C GLU A 342 28.92 -0.61 -15.36
N LYS A 343 27.75 -0.42 -15.95
CA LYS A 343 26.78 0.61 -15.52
C LYS A 343 26.15 0.32 -14.16
N PHE A 344 26.26 -0.91 -13.69
CA PHE A 344 25.73 -1.37 -12.40
C PHE A 344 26.85 -1.67 -11.39
N SER A 345 28.06 -1.17 -11.63
CA SER A 345 29.25 -1.47 -10.81
C SER A 345 29.05 -1.19 -9.33
N PHE A 346 28.30 -0.11 -8.97
CA PHE A 346 27.96 0.20 -7.59
C PHE A 346 27.16 -0.94 -6.93
N TYR A 347 26.13 -1.45 -7.59
CA TYR A 347 25.32 -2.57 -7.11
C TYR A 347 26.09 -3.86 -7.09
N LEU A 348 26.81 -4.19 -8.16
CA LEU A 348 27.58 -5.41 -8.32
C LEU A 348 28.76 -5.51 -7.36
N GLN A 349 29.22 -4.39 -6.78
CA GLN A 349 30.29 -4.38 -5.78
C GLN A 349 29.91 -5.21 -4.54
N ALA A 350 28.63 -5.20 -4.10
CA ALA A 350 28.18 -6.02 -2.98
C ALA A 350 28.38 -7.52 -3.26
N PHE A 351 28.07 -7.97 -4.46
CA PHE A 351 28.20 -9.38 -4.88
C PHE A 351 29.65 -9.77 -5.07
N LYS A 352 30.46 -8.89 -5.66
CA LYS A 352 31.89 -9.13 -5.93
C LYS A 352 32.69 -9.38 -4.64
N TYR A 353 32.28 -8.78 -3.54
CA TYR A 353 32.96 -8.93 -2.23
C TYR A 353 32.21 -9.86 -1.26
N GLY A 354 31.27 -10.64 -1.74
CA GLY A 354 30.61 -11.71 -1.01
C GLY A 354 29.27 -11.29 -0.43
N LEU A 355 28.20 -11.79 -1.03
CA LEU A 355 26.84 -11.67 -0.53
C LEU A 355 26.25 -13.07 -0.35
N PRO A 356 25.58 -13.39 0.77
CA PRO A 356 24.99 -14.70 0.98
C PRO A 356 23.82 -14.95 0.02
N PRO A 357 23.39 -16.21 -0.18
CA PRO A 357 22.09 -16.50 -0.78
C PRO A 357 21.02 -15.70 -0.06
N HIS A 358 20.17 -14.99 -0.82
CA HIS A 358 19.19 -14.06 -0.26
C HIS A 358 17.92 -14.00 -1.09
N GLY A 359 16.88 -13.49 -0.50
CA GLY A 359 15.59 -13.30 -1.13
C GLY A 359 14.71 -12.34 -0.35
N GLY A 360 13.65 -11.93 -0.96
CA GLY A 360 12.72 -11.01 -0.34
C GLY A 360 11.56 -10.66 -1.27
N SER A 361 10.77 -9.70 -0.86
CA SER A 361 9.60 -9.30 -1.63
C SER A 361 9.25 -7.82 -1.46
N SER A 362 8.30 -7.38 -2.24
CA SER A 362 7.75 -6.02 -2.25
C SER A 362 6.24 -6.08 -2.23
N THR A 363 5.62 -5.41 -1.27
CA THR A 363 4.16 -5.27 -1.16
C THR A 363 3.75 -3.84 -1.48
N GLY A 364 2.83 -3.66 -2.44
CA GLY A 364 2.26 -2.35 -2.75
C GLY A 364 1.23 -1.91 -1.69
N LEU A 365 1.54 -0.84 -0.94
CA LEU A 365 0.67 -0.36 0.15
C LEU A 365 -0.73 0.03 -0.34
N GLU A 366 -0.82 0.76 -1.44
CA GLU A 366 -2.09 1.23 -2.00
C GLU A 366 -2.94 0.05 -2.51
N ARG A 367 -2.31 -0.94 -3.18
CA ARG A 367 -3.00 -2.17 -3.62
C ARG A 367 -3.51 -2.98 -2.43
N PHE A 368 -2.67 -3.15 -1.40
CA PHE A 368 -3.04 -3.88 -0.20
C PHE A 368 -4.19 -3.18 0.55
N THR A 369 -4.10 -1.86 0.76
CA THR A 369 -5.18 -1.07 1.37
C THR A 369 -6.47 -1.15 0.56
N ALA A 370 -6.37 -1.02 -0.77
CA ALA A 370 -7.54 -1.08 -1.64
C ALA A 370 -8.24 -2.45 -1.57
N ARG A 371 -7.49 -3.55 -1.56
CA ARG A 371 -8.08 -4.89 -1.42
C ARG A 371 -8.58 -5.17 0.00
N MET A 372 -7.95 -4.57 1.00
CA MET A 372 -8.40 -4.67 2.40
C MET A 372 -9.81 -4.11 2.58
N LEU A 373 -10.11 -3.01 1.90
CA LEU A 373 -11.41 -2.32 1.95
C LEU A 373 -12.27 -2.53 0.70
N GLU A 374 -11.87 -3.44 -0.19
CA GLU A 374 -12.54 -3.73 -1.47
C GLU A 374 -12.86 -2.47 -2.31
N LEU A 375 -11.92 -1.50 -2.29
CA LEU A 375 -12.07 -0.27 -3.07
C LEU A 375 -12.06 -0.59 -4.58
N PRO A 376 -12.93 0.04 -5.36
CA PRO A 376 -13.02 -0.21 -6.81
C PRO A 376 -11.80 0.36 -7.57
N ASN A 377 -11.10 1.34 -6.99
CA ASN A 377 -9.97 2.01 -7.60
C ASN A 377 -8.82 2.18 -6.60
N VAL A 378 -7.62 1.67 -6.94
CA VAL A 378 -6.41 1.79 -6.10
C VAL A 378 -6.05 3.25 -5.80
N LYS A 379 -6.43 4.19 -6.68
CA LYS A 379 -6.20 5.63 -6.47
C LYS A 379 -6.88 6.17 -5.21
N GLU A 380 -7.99 5.57 -4.76
CA GLU A 380 -8.66 5.96 -3.51
C GLU A 380 -7.79 5.67 -2.27
N ALA A 381 -6.88 4.70 -2.38
CA ALA A 381 -5.91 4.38 -1.32
C ALA A 381 -4.67 5.29 -1.34
N SER A 382 -4.60 6.30 -2.18
CA SER A 382 -3.58 7.35 -2.16
C SER A 382 -4.23 8.67 -1.78
N ALA A 383 -3.72 9.33 -0.72
CA ALA A 383 -4.28 10.61 -0.26
C ALA A 383 -4.15 11.72 -1.33
N PHE A 384 -3.10 11.65 -2.13
CA PHE A 384 -2.82 12.59 -3.23
C PHE A 384 -2.33 11.80 -4.44
N PRO A 385 -3.23 11.12 -5.19
CA PRO A 385 -2.84 10.21 -6.27
C PRO A 385 -2.16 10.96 -7.42
N ARG A 386 -1.09 10.34 -7.93
CA ARG A 386 -0.41 10.75 -9.16
C ARG A 386 -0.59 9.68 -10.22
N ASP A 387 -1.00 10.08 -11.41
CA ASP A 387 -1.10 9.22 -12.58
C ASP A 387 -0.78 10.01 -13.87
N MET A 388 -0.91 9.37 -15.02
CA MET A 388 -0.65 9.99 -16.34
C MET A 388 -1.39 11.31 -16.57
N THR A 389 -2.56 11.49 -15.96
CA THR A 389 -3.47 12.60 -16.22
C THR A 389 -3.63 13.54 -15.03
N ARG A 390 -3.07 13.15 -13.87
CA ARG A 390 -3.31 13.86 -12.62
C ARG A 390 -2.02 14.16 -11.86
N ILE A 391 -1.82 15.43 -11.64
CA ILE A 391 -0.86 16.06 -10.73
C ILE A 391 -1.61 17.16 -9.98
N ASP A 392 -0.98 17.92 -9.09
CA ASP A 392 -1.63 19.05 -8.39
C ASP A 392 -1.97 20.20 -9.35
N THR A 393 -2.88 19.94 -10.28
CA THR A 393 -3.21 20.87 -11.38
C THR A 393 -3.70 22.23 -10.90
N ARG A 394 -4.28 22.30 -9.70
CA ARG A 394 -4.70 23.56 -9.10
C ARG A 394 -3.54 24.38 -8.51
N LEU A 395 -2.41 23.73 -8.18
CA LEU A 395 -1.17 24.39 -7.80
C LEU A 395 -0.30 24.72 -9.02
N ALA A 396 -0.45 23.96 -10.11
CA ALA A 396 0.39 24.09 -11.30
C ALA A 396 -0.18 25.04 -12.37
N LYS A 397 -1.37 25.62 -12.16
CA LYS A 397 -2.01 26.49 -13.17
C LYS A 397 -1.31 27.82 -13.40
N ASP A 398 -0.42 28.22 -12.48
CA ASP A 398 0.27 29.52 -12.49
C ASP A 398 1.80 29.37 -12.58
N ILE A 399 2.31 28.17 -12.98
CA ILE A 399 3.74 27.91 -13.19
C ILE A 399 4.03 27.81 -14.68
#